data_08eaff7c4a2d29736623141e8b217d2c
#
_entry.id   08eaff7c4a2d29736623141e8b217d2c
#
_cell.length_a   1.000
_cell.length_b   1.000
_cell.length_c   1.000
_cell.angle_alpha   90.00
_cell.angle_beta   90.00
_cell.angle_gamma   90.00
#
_symmetry.space_group_name_H-M   'P 1'
#
loop_
_entity.id
_entity.type
_entity.pdbx_description
1 polymer ?
#
loop_
_entity_poly.entity_id
_entity_poly.type
_entity_poly.pdbx_seq_one_letter_code
_entity_poly.pdbx_strand_id
1 'polypeptide(L)'
;MDLLLKPIAAICKSLADENRLRILLAIGADKKSVSQIVETVGLSQPLVSHHLKELRRSHLLKVERRGPFIYYQISNGSVLSLLTQVNKMAKELIDSHEPF
;
A
#
# COMPACT_ATOMS: atom_id res chain seq x y z
N MET A 1 -3.34 22.52 -14.99
CA MET A 1 -3.65 21.49 -14.02
C MET A 1 -3.09 21.87 -12.66
N ASP A 2 -3.95 21.92 -11.66
CA ASP A 2 -3.52 22.23 -10.30
C ASP A 2 -3.02 20.98 -9.61
N LEU A 3 -1.72 20.93 -9.37
CA LEU A 3 -1.10 19.81 -8.66
C LEU A 3 -1.04 20.08 -7.17
N LEU A 4 -1.55 19.13 -6.41
CA LEU A 4 -1.47 19.14 -4.95
C LEU A 4 -0.12 18.52 -4.53
N LEU A 5 0.95 19.30 -4.62
CA LEU A 5 2.31 18.79 -4.46
C LEU A 5 2.57 18.14 -3.10
N LYS A 6 2.10 18.76 -2.01
CA LYS A 6 2.28 18.17 -0.67
C LYS A 6 1.54 16.85 -0.49
N PRO A 7 0.23 16.75 -0.81
CA PRO A 7 -0.46 15.45 -0.76
C PRO A 7 0.15 14.41 -1.69
N ILE A 8 0.53 14.78 -2.91
CA ILE A 8 1.18 13.86 -3.84
C ILE A 8 2.48 13.32 -3.23
N ALA A 9 3.33 14.19 -2.70
CA ALA A 9 4.58 13.79 -2.08
C ALA A 9 4.36 12.87 -0.88
N ALA A 10 3.34 13.14 -0.06
CA ALA A 10 3.00 12.31 1.09
C ALA A 10 2.58 10.90 0.65
N ILE A 11 1.74 10.81 -0.37
CA ILE A 11 1.31 9.52 -0.94
C ILE A 11 2.50 8.76 -1.50
N CYS A 12 3.33 9.42 -2.31
CA CYS A 12 4.52 8.79 -2.90
C CYS A 12 5.49 8.30 -1.82
N LYS A 13 5.71 9.10 -0.78
CA LYS A 13 6.57 8.71 0.34
C LYS A 13 6.02 7.47 1.07
N SER A 14 4.71 7.42 1.25
CA SER A 14 4.07 6.27 1.89
C SER A 14 4.20 5.01 1.04
N LEU A 15 4.21 5.13 -0.28
CA LEU A 15 4.37 4.01 -1.20
C LEU A 15 5.84 3.59 -1.38
N ALA A 16 6.80 4.41 -0.97
CA ALA A 16 8.22 4.19 -1.24
C ALA A 16 8.89 3.24 -0.23
N ASP A 17 8.24 2.10 0.04
CA ASP A 17 8.76 1.07 0.94
C ASP A 17 8.26 -0.29 0.44
N GLU A 18 9.19 -1.22 0.21
CA GLU A 18 8.82 -2.53 -0.34
C GLU A 18 7.82 -3.29 0.51
N ASN A 19 7.95 -3.23 1.83
CA ASN A 19 7.03 -3.92 2.73
C ASN A 19 5.64 -3.31 2.70
N ARG A 20 5.54 -1.99 2.60
CA ARG A 20 4.24 -1.33 2.44
C ARG A 20 3.58 -1.71 1.12
N LEU A 21 4.35 -1.83 0.04
CA LEU A 21 3.84 -2.30 -1.24
C LEU A 21 3.32 -3.74 -1.14
N ARG A 22 4.07 -4.62 -0.46
CA ARG A 22 3.63 -6.00 -0.23
C ARG A 22 2.31 -6.06 0.55
N ILE A 23 2.17 -5.22 1.57
CA ILE A 23 0.96 -5.14 2.38
C ILE A 23 -0.24 -4.68 1.53
N LEU A 24 -0.07 -3.64 0.72
CA LEU A 24 -1.14 -3.16 -0.16
C LEU A 24 -1.58 -4.24 -1.14
N LEU A 25 -0.62 -4.97 -1.73
CA LEU A 25 -0.95 -6.08 -2.64
C LEU A 25 -1.63 -7.23 -1.91
N ALA A 26 -1.23 -7.52 -0.67
CA ALA A 26 -1.87 -8.55 0.14
C ALA A 26 -3.32 -8.19 0.48
N ILE A 27 -3.62 -6.92 0.74
CA ILE A 27 -4.98 -6.47 0.97
C ILE A 27 -5.80 -6.56 -0.32
N GLY A 28 -5.24 -6.09 -1.43
CA GLY A 28 -5.90 -6.14 -2.72
C GLY A 28 -7.22 -5.37 -2.72
N ALA A 29 -8.23 -5.94 -3.39
CA ALA A 29 -9.55 -5.35 -3.52
C ALA A 29 -10.47 -5.67 -2.34
N ASP A 30 -10.03 -6.49 -1.39
CA ASP A 30 -10.85 -7.00 -0.30
C ASP A 30 -10.54 -6.31 1.03
N LYS A 31 -11.22 -6.77 2.06
CA LYS A 31 -10.94 -6.40 3.45
C LYS A 31 -10.13 -7.52 4.08
N LYS A 32 -9.08 -7.16 4.81
CA LYS A 32 -8.20 -8.13 5.46
C LYS A 32 -7.94 -7.74 6.91
N SER A 33 -7.91 -8.73 7.78
CA SER A 33 -7.48 -8.53 9.17
C SER A 33 -5.94 -8.47 9.23
N VAL A 34 -5.40 -7.96 10.34
CA VAL A 34 -3.96 -7.95 10.57
C VAL A 34 -3.39 -9.37 10.47
N SER A 35 -4.06 -10.35 11.06
CA SER A 35 -3.60 -11.76 11.02
C SER A 35 -3.49 -12.28 9.60
N GLN A 36 -4.47 -12.00 8.74
CA GLN A 36 -4.45 -12.41 7.34
C GLN A 36 -3.30 -11.76 6.59
N ILE A 37 -3.06 -10.47 6.85
CA ILE A 37 -1.95 -9.75 6.21
C ILE A 37 -0.61 -10.32 6.64
N VAL A 38 -0.41 -10.53 7.95
CA VAL A 38 0.80 -11.13 8.51
C VAL A 38 1.09 -12.48 7.86
N GLU A 39 0.07 -13.32 7.76
CA GLU A 39 0.20 -14.65 7.16
C GLU A 39 0.64 -14.56 5.68
N THR A 40 0.07 -13.62 4.93
CA THR A 40 0.37 -13.47 3.50
C THR A 40 1.77 -12.90 3.27
N VAL A 41 2.17 -11.85 4.03
CA VAL A 41 3.43 -11.16 3.76
C VAL A 41 4.63 -11.76 4.48
N GLY A 42 4.41 -12.55 5.53
CA GLY A 42 5.49 -13.20 6.27
C GLY A 42 6.33 -12.26 7.13
N LEU A 43 5.81 -11.08 7.46
CA LEU A 43 6.46 -10.11 8.35
C LEU A 43 5.91 -10.25 9.76
N SER A 44 6.65 -9.76 10.75
CA SER A 44 6.17 -9.76 12.14
C SER A 44 4.92 -8.89 12.29
N GLN A 45 4.06 -9.25 13.25
CA GLN A 45 2.85 -8.45 13.51
C GLN A 45 3.16 -7.01 13.90
N PRO A 46 4.15 -6.71 14.78
CA PRO A 46 4.48 -5.33 15.10
C PRO A 46 4.91 -4.52 13.87
N LEU A 47 5.67 -5.12 12.96
CA LEU A 47 6.11 -4.45 11.74
C LEU A 47 4.93 -4.18 10.81
N VAL A 48 4.06 -5.16 10.61
CA VAL A 48 2.84 -5.00 9.81
C VAL A 48 1.97 -3.89 10.41
N SER A 49 1.75 -3.91 11.72
CA SER A 49 0.94 -2.88 12.40
C SER A 49 1.53 -1.49 12.23
N HIS A 50 2.86 -1.35 12.29
CA HIS A 50 3.55 -0.09 12.04
C HIS A 50 3.28 0.43 10.63
N HIS A 51 3.43 -0.43 9.62
CA HIS A 51 3.18 -0.05 8.23
C HIS A 51 1.71 0.28 7.96
N LEU A 52 0.79 -0.47 8.56
CA LEU A 52 -0.65 -0.19 8.44
C LEU A 52 -0.98 1.19 8.99
N LYS A 53 -0.37 1.59 10.11
CA LYS A 53 -0.54 2.91 10.69
C LYS A 53 -0.03 4.01 9.75
N GLU A 54 1.14 3.82 9.15
CA GLU A 54 1.70 4.78 8.21
C GLU A 54 0.83 4.91 6.95
N LEU A 55 0.34 3.80 6.42
CA LEU A 55 -0.57 3.81 5.27
C LEU A 55 -1.90 4.50 5.60
N ARG A 56 -2.40 4.34 6.82
CA ARG A 56 -3.59 5.06 7.28
C ARG A 56 -3.36 6.57 7.36
N ARG A 57 -2.20 6.98 7.84
CA ARG A 57 -1.86 8.41 7.96
C ARG A 57 -1.89 9.12 6.62
N SER A 58 -1.50 8.46 5.55
CA SER A 58 -1.54 9.01 4.20
C SER A 58 -2.87 8.78 3.49
N HIS A 59 -3.88 8.30 4.22
CA HIS A 59 -5.24 8.04 3.73
C HIS A 59 -5.32 6.94 2.65
N LEU A 60 -4.31 6.09 2.54
CA LEU A 60 -4.32 4.98 1.58
C LEU A 60 -5.13 3.79 2.07
N LEU A 61 -5.33 3.67 3.37
CA LEU A 61 -6.13 2.63 3.99
C LEU A 61 -7.24 3.23 4.84
N LYS A 62 -8.34 2.51 4.91
CA LYS A 62 -9.41 2.74 5.87
C LYS A 62 -9.64 1.47 6.70
N VAL A 63 -10.24 1.65 7.86
CA VAL A 63 -10.47 0.59 8.84
C VAL A 63 -11.96 0.40 9.02
N GLU A 64 -12.37 -0.86 9.13
CA GLU A 64 -13.73 -1.23 9.47
C GLU A 64 -13.70 -2.13 10.70
N ARG A 65 -14.51 -1.82 11.69
CA ARG A 65 -14.69 -2.63 12.87
C ARG A 65 -15.96 -3.45 12.74
N ARG A 66 -15.84 -4.77 12.99
CA ARG A 66 -16.97 -5.69 13.04
C ARG A 66 -16.87 -6.50 14.34
N GLY A 67 -17.58 -6.05 15.38
CA GLY A 67 -17.46 -6.66 16.69
C GLY A 67 -16.03 -6.58 17.22
N PRO A 68 -15.41 -7.70 17.61
CA PRO A 68 -14.03 -7.72 18.10
C PRO A 68 -13.00 -7.67 16.99
N PHE A 69 -13.41 -7.71 15.71
CA PHE A 69 -12.51 -7.78 14.58
C PHE A 69 -12.27 -6.42 13.93
N ILE A 70 -11.04 -6.21 13.47
CA ILE A 70 -10.64 -5.00 12.75
C ILE A 70 -10.14 -5.43 11.38
N TYR A 71 -10.72 -4.81 10.34
CA TYR A 71 -10.35 -5.08 8.94
C TYR A 71 -9.79 -3.83 8.28
N TYR A 72 -8.79 -4.04 7.44
CA TYR A 72 -8.16 -2.99 6.67
C TYR A 72 -8.55 -3.13 5.20
N GLN A 73 -8.79 -2.01 4.56
CA GLN A 73 -9.20 -1.95 3.16
C GLN A 73 -8.49 -0.77 2.49
N ILE A 74 -8.10 -0.95 1.23
CA ILE A 74 -7.58 0.17 0.44
C ILE A 74 -8.71 1.17 0.22
N SER A 75 -8.44 2.44 0.51
CA SER A 75 -9.47 3.50 0.54
C SER A 75 -9.95 3.90 -0.84
N ASN A 76 -9.14 3.72 -1.87
CA ASN A 76 -9.44 4.13 -3.24
C ASN A 76 -8.87 3.10 -4.21
N GLY A 77 -9.72 2.58 -5.10
CA GLY A 77 -9.32 1.56 -6.08
C GLY A 77 -8.21 2.01 -7.02
N SER A 78 -8.03 3.32 -7.19
CA SER A 78 -6.94 3.87 -8.01
C SER A 78 -5.55 3.56 -7.45
N VAL A 79 -5.44 3.19 -6.18
CA VAL A 79 -4.14 2.81 -5.59
C VAL A 79 -3.57 1.60 -6.30
N LEU A 80 -4.36 0.54 -6.48
CA LEU A 80 -3.90 -0.66 -7.20
C LEU A 80 -3.62 -0.38 -8.67
N SER A 81 -4.45 0.44 -9.31
CA SER A 81 -4.23 0.86 -10.70
C SER A 81 -2.93 1.64 -10.85
N LEU A 82 -2.64 2.52 -9.90
CA LEU A 82 -1.37 3.27 -9.87
C LEU A 82 -0.19 2.31 -9.76
N LEU A 83 -0.25 1.34 -8.86
CA LEU A 83 0.84 0.37 -8.69
C LEU A 83 1.07 -0.44 -9.97
N THR A 84 0.00 -0.83 -10.66
CA THR A 84 0.07 -1.51 -11.95
C THR A 84 0.79 -0.65 -12.99
N GLN A 85 0.46 0.64 -13.06
CA GLN A 85 1.10 1.58 -13.98
C GLN A 85 2.57 1.81 -13.65
N VAL A 86 2.90 1.98 -12.38
CA VAL A 86 4.29 2.15 -11.95
C VAL A 86 5.10 0.88 -12.24
N ASN A 87 4.51 -0.29 -12.03
CA ASN A 87 5.15 -1.56 -12.36
C ASN A 87 5.48 -1.66 -13.85
N LYS A 88 4.55 -1.28 -14.71
CA LYS A 88 4.76 -1.25 -16.16
C LYS A 88 5.91 -0.30 -16.51
N MET A 89 5.91 0.90 -15.94
CA MET A 89 6.97 1.88 -16.17
C MET A 89 8.32 1.36 -15.67
N ALA A 90 8.35 0.71 -14.51
CA ALA A 90 9.59 0.15 -13.97
C ALA A 90 10.18 -0.92 -14.89
N LYS A 91 9.35 -1.79 -15.47
CA LYS A 91 9.80 -2.79 -16.44
C LYS A 91 10.39 -2.14 -17.69
N GLU A 92 9.73 -1.10 -18.20
CA GLU A 92 10.21 -0.36 -19.36
C GLU A 92 11.57 0.32 -19.09
N LEU A 93 11.72 0.90 -17.88
CA LEU A 93 12.97 1.55 -17.48
C LEU A 93 14.11 0.54 -17.31
N ILE A 94 13.82 -0.63 -16.73
CA ILE A 94 14.81 -1.70 -16.57
C ILE A 94 15.27 -2.20 -17.94
N ASP A 95 14.35 -2.42 -18.87
CA ASP A 95 14.67 -2.90 -20.23
C ASP A 95 15.51 -1.91 -21.03
N SER A 96 15.36 -0.61 -20.77
CA SER A 96 16.03 0.46 -21.52
C SER A 96 17.28 1.01 -20.83
N HIS A 97 17.46 0.75 -19.52
CA HIS A 97 18.49 1.37 -18.69
C HIS A 97 19.09 0.38 -17.70
N GLU A 98 19.94 0.89 -16.80
CA GLU A 98 20.49 0.12 -15.69
C GLU A 98 19.39 -0.31 -14.73
N PRO A 99 19.49 -1.49 -14.09
CA PRO A 99 18.57 -1.91 -13.04
C PRO A 99 18.62 -0.97 -11.84
N PHE A 100 17.50 -0.91 -11.11
CA PHE A 100 17.40 -0.16 -9.86
C PHE A 100 18.26 -0.72 -8.75
#